data_9a7eca7ccc2f2540c5db0d13b2bbdf0f
#
_entry.id   9a7eca7ccc2f2540c5db0d13b2bbdf0f
#
_cell.length_a   1.000
_cell.length_b   1.000
_cell.length_c   1.000
_cell.angle_alpha   90.00
_cell.angle_beta   90.00
_cell.angle_gamma   90.00
#
_symmetry.space_group_name_H-M   'P 1'
#
loop_
_entity.id
_entity.type
_entity.pdbx_description
1 polymer ?
#
loop_
_entity_poly.entity_id
_entity_poly.type
_entity_poly.pdbx_seq_one_letter_code
_entity_poly.pdbx_strand_id
1 'polypeptide(L)'
;MLLILRSKLRNIERVNKRILQLAVPSIISNITVPLLGLVDVAIVGHIGDAAYIGAIAVGSMLFNVVYWLFGFLRMGTSGMTSQALGRRDLAEVMRLLVRSLGIGVGIGLLFFVLQKWLIGGGLWAMSPEADVVELARRYCYVCIWGAPAVLGLYGFTGWYIGMQNTRIPMMVSLTQNVVNIIASLLLVFVGKMTVEGVALGTVIAQWWGFLMACLLFRLHYRRLGKYDFRQHLLAAEPLKRFFSLNRDIFLRTVCLVAVNLFFTAAGSRESTLVLAVNTLLMTLFTIFSYFMDGFAYAAEALSGKYYGAKNMVAFREVVRRTMGFGLAVAAGFTLLYMIGGENFLVLLTDDERVITAAGDYFWWAVLIPLAGMAAFVFDGIFVGITQSKSMLCSTAIASASFFALFFILHPLMGNHALWLAFIIYLVLRGIVLYIIYQNKM
;
A
#
# COMPACT_ATOMS: atom_id res chain seq x y z
N MET A 1 -44.13 -8.08 -9.05
CA MET A 1 -43.00 -8.93 -8.66
C MET A 1 -41.85 -8.89 -9.67
N LEU A 2 -42.07 -9.18 -10.96
CA LEU A 2 -41.03 -9.17 -12.02
C LEU A 2 -40.36 -7.82 -12.23
N LEU A 3 -41.05 -6.68 -12.16
CA LEU A 3 -40.48 -5.34 -12.31
C LEU A 3 -39.55 -4.97 -11.13
N ILE A 4 -39.91 -5.37 -9.91
CA ILE A 4 -39.08 -5.16 -8.71
C ILE A 4 -37.81 -6.03 -8.77
N LEU A 5 -37.93 -7.26 -9.24
CA LEU A 5 -36.78 -8.14 -9.46
C LEU A 5 -35.82 -7.56 -10.53
N ARG A 6 -36.34 -7.09 -11.65
CA ARG A 6 -35.57 -6.46 -12.74
C ARG A 6 -34.88 -5.17 -12.27
N SER A 7 -35.52 -4.36 -11.44
CA SER A 7 -34.90 -3.14 -10.87
C SER A 7 -33.80 -3.47 -9.89
N LYS A 8 -34.02 -4.49 -9.03
CA LYS A 8 -32.95 -5.00 -8.10
C LYS A 8 -31.74 -5.56 -8.85
N LEU A 9 -31.98 -6.40 -9.88
CA LEU A 9 -30.90 -6.96 -10.71
C LEU A 9 -30.10 -5.87 -11.41
N ARG A 10 -30.73 -4.88 -12.03
CA ARG A 10 -30.06 -3.74 -12.65
C ARG A 10 -29.24 -2.91 -11.64
N ASN A 11 -29.71 -2.77 -10.40
CA ASN A 11 -28.97 -2.05 -9.38
C ASN A 11 -27.73 -2.82 -8.92
N ILE A 12 -27.85 -4.14 -8.80
CA ILE A 12 -26.75 -5.07 -8.49
C ILE A 12 -25.67 -4.99 -9.57
N GLU A 13 -26.04 -5.10 -10.83
CA GLU A 13 -25.12 -5.02 -11.97
C GLU A 13 -24.36 -3.67 -11.98
N ARG A 14 -25.05 -2.57 -11.70
CA ARG A 14 -24.43 -1.24 -11.61
C ARG A 14 -23.40 -1.14 -10.49
N VAL A 15 -23.68 -1.71 -9.32
CA VAL A 15 -22.73 -1.70 -8.17
C VAL A 15 -21.53 -2.57 -8.50
N ASN A 16 -21.72 -3.79 -9.00
CA ASN A 16 -20.65 -4.71 -9.39
C ASN A 16 -19.75 -4.07 -10.46
N LYS A 17 -20.35 -3.49 -11.50
CA LYS A 17 -19.59 -2.80 -12.56
C LYS A 17 -18.74 -1.66 -11.99
N ARG A 18 -19.26 -0.87 -11.04
CA ARG A 18 -18.52 0.21 -10.40
C ARG A 18 -17.36 -0.31 -9.52
N ILE A 19 -17.60 -1.37 -8.76
CA ILE A 19 -16.52 -2.01 -7.97
C ILE A 19 -15.39 -2.45 -8.89
N LEU A 20 -15.67 -3.17 -9.96
CA LEU A 20 -14.66 -3.63 -10.90
C LEU A 20 -13.97 -2.48 -11.66
N GLN A 21 -14.71 -1.44 -12.03
CA GLN A 21 -14.13 -0.25 -12.67
C GLN A 21 -13.14 0.49 -11.79
N LEU A 22 -13.24 0.37 -10.46
CA LEU A 22 -12.31 0.95 -9.51
C LEU A 22 -11.22 -0.04 -9.10
N ALA A 23 -11.58 -1.31 -8.89
CA ALA A 23 -10.63 -2.33 -8.44
C ALA A 23 -9.60 -2.70 -9.52
N VAL A 24 -10.04 -2.96 -10.75
CA VAL A 24 -9.14 -3.45 -11.82
C VAL A 24 -8.00 -2.47 -12.13
N PRO A 25 -8.23 -1.16 -12.35
CA PRO A 25 -7.12 -0.24 -12.55
C PRO A 25 -6.18 -0.16 -11.34
N SER A 26 -6.72 -0.27 -10.12
CA SER A 26 -5.90 -0.27 -8.90
C SER A 26 -5.03 -1.52 -8.79
N ILE A 27 -5.56 -2.69 -9.12
CA ILE A 27 -4.80 -3.95 -9.19
C ILE A 27 -3.65 -3.84 -10.19
N ILE A 28 -3.94 -3.34 -11.40
CA ILE A 28 -2.91 -3.15 -12.44
C ILE A 28 -1.80 -2.22 -11.93
N SER A 29 -2.16 -1.11 -11.28
CA SER A 29 -1.20 -0.19 -10.69
C SER A 29 -0.33 -0.88 -9.63
N ASN A 30 -0.92 -1.66 -8.73
CA ASN A 30 -0.20 -2.31 -7.63
C ASN A 30 0.77 -3.41 -8.13
N ILE A 31 0.37 -4.20 -9.13
CA ILE A 31 1.21 -5.27 -9.69
C ILE A 31 2.47 -4.71 -10.37
N THR A 32 2.41 -3.48 -10.89
CA THR A 32 3.57 -2.89 -11.59
C THR A 32 4.67 -2.40 -10.63
N VAL A 33 4.36 -2.21 -9.34
CA VAL A 33 5.35 -1.74 -8.35
C VAL A 33 6.51 -2.73 -8.15
N PRO A 34 6.29 -4.03 -7.89
CA PRO A 34 7.40 -4.99 -7.74
C PRO A 34 8.19 -5.21 -9.03
N LEU A 35 7.55 -5.08 -10.20
CA LEU A 35 8.25 -5.19 -11.47
C LEU A 35 9.34 -4.11 -11.62
N LEU A 36 9.09 -2.91 -11.10
CA LEU A 36 10.08 -1.84 -11.11
C LEU A 36 11.33 -2.20 -10.31
N GLY A 37 11.16 -2.73 -9.10
CA GLY A 37 12.28 -3.17 -8.27
C GLY A 37 13.12 -4.27 -8.93
N LEU A 38 12.49 -5.20 -9.64
CA LEU A 38 13.21 -6.23 -10.40
C LEU A 38 14.03 -5.64 -11.56
N VAL A 39 13.48 -4.65 -12.26
CA VAL A 39 14.20 -3.98 -13.35
C VAL A 39 15.40 -3.18 -12.82
N ASP A 40 15.23 -2.45 -11.71
CA ASP A 40 16.33 -1.71 -11.08
C ASP A 40 17.47 -2.65 -10.67
N VAL A 41 17.16 -3.79 -10.05
CA VAL A 41 18.16 -4.83 -9.71
C VAL A 41 18.82 -5.42 -10.96
N ALA A 42 18.04 -5.68 -12.01
CA ALA A 42 18.58 -6.20 -13.27
C ALA A 42 19.54 -5.20 -13.94
N ILE A 43 19.19 -3.91 -13.96
CA ILE A 43 20.07 -2.85 -14.52
C ILE A 43 21.40 -2.84 -13.77
N VAL A 44 21.38 -2.90 -12.44
CA VAL A 44 22.58 -2.83 -11.60
C VAL A 44 23.39 -4.12 -11.66
N GLY A 45 22.73 -5.27 -11.76
CA GLY A 45 23.41 -6.56 -11.93
C GLY A 45 24.33 -6.63 -13.14
N HIS A 46 24.07 -5.81 -14.17
CA HIS A 46 24.93 -5.70 -15.36
C HIS A 46 26.11 -4.72 -15.19
N ILE A 47 26.19 -3.96 -14.08
CA ILE A 47 27.33 -3.06 -13.79
C ILE A 47 28.52 -3.81 -13.18
N GLY A 48 28.28 -5.03 -12.67
CA GLY A 48 29.36 -5.99 -12.36
C GLY A 48 29.90 -5.95 -10.92
N ASP A 49 29.37 -5.13 -10.00
CA ASP A 49 29.78 -5.12 -8.60
C ASP A 49 28.59 -5.40 -7.65
N ALA A 50 28.76 -6.43 -6.82
CA ALA A 50 27.76 -6.82 -5.82
C ALA A 50 27.46 -5.71 -4.79
N ALA A 51 28.43 -4.84 -4.50
CA ALA A 51 28.28 -3.71 -3.60
C ALA A 51 27.23 -2.69 -4.11
N TYR A 52 27.11 -2.50 -5.42
CA TYR A 52 26.07 -1.64 -6.01
C TYR A 52 24.68 -2.20 -5.81
N ILE A 53 24.47 -3.51 -5.98
CA ILE A 53 23.21 -4.18 -5.71
C ILE A 53 22.83 -4.01 -4.24
N GLY A 54 23.77 -4.27 -3.33
CA GLY A 54 23.59 -4.09 -1.89
C GLY A 54 23.20 -2.65 -1.52
N ALA A 55 23.88 -1.66 -2.11
CA ALA A 55 23.63 -0.25 -1.85
C ALA A 55 22.22 0.20 -2.26
N ILE A 56 21.76 -0.23 -3.45
CA ILE A 56 20.40 0.08 -3.93
C ILE A 56 19.36 -0.65 -3.11
N ALA A 57 19.58 -1.91 -2.74
CA ALA A 57 18.67 -2.68 -1.90
C ALA A 57 18.46 -1.99 -0.54
N VAL A 58 19.57 -1.59 0.13
CA VAL A 58 19.53 -0.88 1.42
C VAL A 58 18.84 0.48 1.29
N GLY A 59 19.23 1.29 0.29
CA GLY A 59 18.65 2.61 0.08
C GLY A 59 17.17 2.56 -0.28
N SER A 60 16.78 1.65 -1.16
CA SER A 60 15.37 1.45 -1.54
C SER A 60 14.53 0.97 -0.37
N MET A 61 15.05 0.04 0.45
CA MET A 61 14.36 -0.44 1.65
C MET A 61 14.10 0.70 2.64
N LEU A 62 15.10 1.57 2.87
CA LEU A 62 14.96 2.74 3.73
C LEU A 62 13.81 3.64 3.27
N PHE A 63 13.79 4.03 2.00
CA PHE A 63 12.74 4.88 1.46
C PHE A 63 11.37 4.18 1.41
N ASN A 64 11.32 2.89 1.10
CA ASN A 64 10.07 2.13 1.11
C ASN A 64 9.41 2.14 2.50
N VAL A 65 10.19 1.90 3.57
CA VAL A 65 9.68 1.96 4.95
C VAL A 65 9.19 3.37 5.28
N VAL A 66 10.01 4.39 4.98
CA VAL A 66 9.64 5.79 5.23
C VAL A 66 8.35 6.16 4.48
N TYR A 67 8.27 5.92 3.17
CA TYR A 67 7.09 6.25 2.38
C TYR A 67 5.87 5.44 2.79
N TRP A 68 6.02 4.18 3.18
CA TRP A 68 4.90 3.38 3.70
C TRP A 68 4.29 4.00 4.96
N LEU A 69 5.14 4.50 5.88
CA LEU A 69 4.65 5.21 7.07
C LEU A 69 3.81 6.45 6.71
N PHE A 70 4.15 7.14 5.60
CA PHE A 70 3.40 8.31 5.12
C PHE A 70 2.23 7.97 4.19
N GLY A 71 1.95 6.70 3.94
CA GLY A 71 0.77 6.23 3.21
C GLY A 71 -0.57 6.71 3.77
N PHE A 72 -0.59 7.18 5.02
CA PHE A 72 -1.76 7.82 5.63
C PHE A 72 -2.25 9.04 4.84
N LEU A 73 -1.35 9.79 4.18
CA LEU A 73 -1.74 10.93 3.33
C LEU A 73 -2.69 10.50 2.21
N ARG A 74 -2.42 9.36 1.57
CA ARG A 74 -3.29 8.79 0.55
C ARG A 74 -4.63 8.35 1.14
N MET A 75 -4.59 7.55 2.20
CA MET A 75 -5.78 6.95 2.81
C MET A 75 -6.70 8.00 3.42
N GLY A 76 -6.14 8.92 4.21
CA GLY A 76 -6.92 9.99 4.83
C GLY A 76 -7.56 10.92 3.81
N THR A 77 -6.82 11.30 2.76
CA THR A 77 -7.33 12.15 1.69
C THR A 77 -8.45 11.45 0.91
N SER A 78 -8.32 10.17 0.58
CA SER A 78 -9.33 9.42 -0.17
C SER A 78 -10.63 9.27 0.62
N GLY A 79 -10.57 8.86 1.89
CA GLY A 79 -11.74 8.71 2.73
C GLY A 79 -12.52 10.03 2.91
N MET A 80 -11.82 11.11 3.21
CA MET A 80 -12.44 12.43 3.37
C MET A 80 -13.02 12.97 2.05
N THR A 81 -12.29 12.80 0.93
CA THR A 81 -12.74 13.26 -0.39
C THR A 81 -13.97 12.49 -0.86
N SER A 82 -14.01 11.17 -0.68
CA SER A 82 -15.16 10.36 -1.06
C SER A 82 -16.43 10.75 -0.29
N GLN A 83 -16.31 11.07 1.00
CA GLN A 83 -17.44 11.57 1.78
C GLN A 83 -17.87 12.97 1.36
N ALA A 84 -16.93 13.89 1.11
CA ALA A 84 -17.25 15.23 0.62
C ALA A 84 -17.97 15.17 -0.74
N LEU A 85 -17.50 14.28 -1.63
CA LEU A 85 -18.18 13.99 -2.91
C LEU A 85 -19.59 13.45 -2.69
N GLY A 86 -19.78 12.55 -1.72
CA GLY A 86 -21.08 12.02 -1.35
C GLY A 86 -22.06 13.11 -0.87
N ARG A 87 -21.58 14.06 -0.10
CA ARG A 87 -22.33 15.23 0.35
C ARG A 87 -22.54 16.30 -0.74
N ARG A 88 -21.92 16.14 -1.91
CA ARG A 88 -21.88 17.12 -3.01
C ARG A 88 -21.18 18.44 -2.61
N ASP A 89 -20.32 18.43 -1.62
CA ASP A 89 -19.52 19.57 -1.20
C ASP A 89 -18.23 19.66 -2.01
N LEU A 90 -18.35 20.23 -3.22
CA LEU A 90 -17.24 20.34 -4.16
C LEU A 90 -16.17 21.35 -3.71
N ALA A 91 -16.52 22.31 -2.88
CA ALA A 91 -15.57 23.24 -2.26
C ALA A 91 -14.67 22.47 -1.27
N GLU A 92 -15.25 21.60 -0.41
CA GLU A 92 -14.45 20.77 0.49
C GLU A 92 -13.61 19.73 -0.26
N VAL A 93 -14.12 19.16 -1.35
CA VAL A 93 -13.33 18.29 -2.23
C VAL A 93 -12.06 18.98 -2.71
N MET A 94 -12.13 20.25 -3.10
CA MET A 94 -10.96 21.04 -3.50
C MET A 94 -10.07 21.41 -2.32
N ARG A 95 -10.65 21.80 -1.18
CA ARG A 95 -9.87 22.09 0.05
C ARG A 95 -9.04 20.89 0.48
N LEU A 96 -9.60 19.68 0.42
CA LEU A 96 -8.90 18.44 0.76
C LEU A 96 -7.70 18.18 -0.15
N LEU A 97 -7.83 18.42 -1.45
CA LEU A 97 -6.70 18.31 -2.38
C LEU A 97 -5.58 19.29 -2.01
N VAL A 98 -5.92 20.57 -1.85
CA VAL A 98 -4.92 21.61 -1.56
C VAL A 98 -4.23 21.35 -0.21
N ARG A 99 -5.00 20.96 0.82
CA ARG A 99 -4.44 20.59 2.14
C ARG A 99 -3.50 19.40 2.04
N SER A 100 -3.93 18.32 1.38
CA SER A 100 -3.10 17.11 1.27
C SER A 100 -1.84 17.34 0.46
N LEU A 101 -1.91 18.13 -0.62
CA LEU A 101 -0.73 18.54 -1.40
C LEU A 101 0.20 19.43 -0.58
N GLY A 102 -0.34 20.45 0.09
CA GLY A 102 0.46 21.35 0.93
C GLY A 102 1.20 20.60 2.05
N ILE A 103 0.50 19.67 2.72
CA ILE A 103 1.10 18.86 3.78
C ILE A 103 2.10 17.86 3.19
N GLY A 104 1.75 17.15 2.12
CA GLY A 104 2.64 16.16 1.50
C GLY A 104 3.94 16.77 0.99
N VAL A 105 3.83 17.84 0.17
CA VAL A 105 5.01 18.55 -0.33
C VAL A 105 5.79 19.20 0.83
N GLY A 106 5.11 19.78 1.83
CA GLY A 106 5.76 20.36 3.00
C GLY A 106 6.57 19.35 3.80
N ILE A 107 6.04 18.14 4.04
CA ILE A 107 6.78 17.04 4.69
C ILE A 107 7.95 16.59 3.81
N GLY A 108 7.77 16.49 2.51
CA GLY A 108 8.85 16.15 1.58
C GLY A 108 10.00 17.17 1.60
N LEU A 109 9.68 18.46 1.68
CA LEU A 109 10.68 19.52 1.87
C LEU A 109 11.35 19.43 3.25
N LEU A 110 10.61 19.08 4.30
CA LEU A 110 11.16 18.84 5.62
C LEU A 110 12.16 17.66 5.61
N PHE A 111 11.88 16.60 4.87
CA PHE A 111 12.83 15.49 4.69
C PHE A 111 14.12 15.96 4.04
N PHE A 112 14.04 16.89 3.11
CA PHE A 112 15.21 17.48 2.50
C PHE A 112 16.06 18.26 3.51
N VAL A 113 15.43 19.00 4.41
CA VAL A 113 16.15 19.71 5.50
C VAL A 113 16.76 18.71 6.49
N LEU A 114 16.03 17.63 6.81
CA LEU A 114 16.46 16.61 7.78
C LEU A 114 17.24 15.45 7.16
N GLN A 115 17.65 15.53 5.88
CA GLN A 115 18.25 14.44 5.13
C GLN A 115 19.44 13.77 5.84
N LYS A 116 20.33 14.53 6.48
CA LYS A 116 21.48 13.98 7.20
C LYS A 116 21.07 13.05 8.34
N TRP A 117 20.04 13.46 9.09
CA TRP A 117 19.53 12.69 10.23
C TRP A 117 18.76 11.46 9.78
N LEU A 118 17.92 11.61 8.77
CA LEU A 118 17.11 10.50 8.21
C LEU A 118 17.99 9.43 7.58
N ILE A 119 18.94 9.83 6.72
CA ILE A 119 19.83 8.90 6.02
C ILE A 119 20.82 8.29 7.01
N GLY A 120 21.44 9.11 7.85
CA GLY A 120 22.41 8.64 8.85
C GLY A 120 21.79 7.68 9.87
N GLY A 121 20.62 8.03 10.42
CA GLY A 121 19.87 7.18 11.36
C GLY A 121 19.34 5.89 10.71
N GLY A 122 18.86 5.98 9.47
CA GLY A 122 18.39 4.81 8.72
C GLY A 122 19.51 3.81 8.41
N LEU A 123 20.64 4.29 7.92
CA LEU A 123 21.81 3.43 7.65
C LEU A 123 22.40 2.85 8.93
N TRP A 124 22.43 3.61 10.02
CA TRP A 124 22.84 3.09 11.33
C TRP A 124 21.92 1.96 11.81
N ALA A 125 20.61 2.13 11.69
CA ALA A 125 19.64 1.12 12.09
C ALA A 125 19.71 -0.16 11.25
N MET A 126 20.06 -0.05 9.97
CA MET A 126 20.18 -1.19 9.04
C MET A 126 21.54 -1.88 9.13
N SER A 127 22.56 -1.20 9.65
CA SER A 127 23.95 -1.72 9.84
C SER A 127 24.50 -2.49 8.62
N PRO A 128 24.48 -1.91 7.40
CA PRO A 128 25.02 -2.58 6.23
C PRO A 128 26.55 -2.72 6.31
N GLU A 129 27.13 -3.57 5.45
CA GLU A 129 28.57 -3.75 5.35
C GLU A 129 29.30 -2.45 4.97
N ALA A 130 30.55 -2.29 5.39
CA ALA A 130 31.30 -1.05 5.24
C ALA A 130 31.38 -0.55 3.78
N ASP A 131 31.59 -1.47 2.84
CA ASP A 131 31.70 -1.16 1.40
C ASP A 131 30.36 -0.69 0.79
N VAL A 132 29.24 -1.11 1.38
CA VAL A 132 27.88 -0.76 0.95
C VAL A 132 27.42 0.59 1.53
N VAL A 133 27.88 0.96 2.75
CA VAL A 133 27.40 2.16 3.46
C VAL A 133 27.55 3.43 2.64
N GLU A 134 28.75 3.65 2.07
CA GLU A 134 29.03 4.91 1.36
C GLU A 134 28.24 4.98 0.04
N LEU A 135 28.12 3.88 -0.69
CA LEU A 135 27.32 3.79 -1.90
C LEU A 135 25.83 3.97 -1.61
N ALA A 136 25.31 3.32 -0.57
CA ALA A 136 23.93 3.50 -0.11
C ALA A 136 23.66 4.94 0.32
N ARG A 137 24.61 5.59 0.96
CA ARG A 137 24.53 7.00 1.35
C ARG A 137 24.40 7.90 0.14
N ARG A 138 25.22 7.72 -0.90
CA ARG A 138 25.16 8.47 -2.15
C ARG A 138 23.81 8.26 -2.84
N TYR A 139 23.34 7.01 -2.93
CA TYR A 139 22.02 6.68 -3.46
C TYR A 139 20.92 7.45 -2.72
N CYS A 140 20.94 7.42 -1.39
CA CYS A 140 19.92 8.05 -0.57
C CYS A 140 19.92 9.58 -0.71
N TYR A 141 21.09 10.23 -0.80
CA TYR A 141 21.18 11.67 -1.01
C TYR A 141 20.63 12.12 -2.35
N VAL A 142 20.65 11.28 -3.37
CA VAL A 142 19.97 11.55 -4.63
C VAL A 142 18.47 11.31 -4.49
N CYS A 143 18.05 10.16 -3.97
CA CYS A 143 16.63 9.77 -3.87
C CYS A 143 15.78 10.73 -3.03
N ILE A 144 16.37 11.40 -2.02
CA ILE A 144 15.65 12.33 -1.15
C ILE A 144 15.02 13.50 -1.91
N TRP A 145 15.59 13.89 -3.06
CA TRP A 145 15.05 14.95 -3.93
C TRP A 145 13.69 14.58 -4.54
N GLY A 146 13.34 13.32 -4.55
CA GLY A 146 12.04 12.84 -4.98
C GLY A 146 10.96 12.90 -3.89
N ALA A 147 11.32 13.07 -2.62
CA ALA A 147 10.37 12.99 -1.50
C ALA A 147 9.18 13.98 -1.62
N PRO A 148 9.35 15.26 -2.00
CA PRO A 148 8.21 16.16 -2.19
C PRO A 148 7.26 15.67 -3.28
N ALA A 149 7.79 15.11 -4.36
CA ALA A 149 6.99 14.58 -5.46
C ALA A 149 6.20 13.33 -5.03
N VAL A 150 6.83 12.39 -4.33
CA VAL A 150 6.18 11.15 -3.84
C VAL A 150 5.07 11.48 -2.85
N LEU A 151 5.34 12.30 -1.85
CA LEU A 151 4.36 12.63 -0.82
C LEU A 151 3.23 13.52 -1.38
N GLY A 152 3.53 14.41 -2.32
CA GLY A 152 2.53 15.15 -3.08
C GLY A 152 1.67 14.23 -3.94
N LEU A 153 2.27 13.23 -4.58
CA LEU A 153 1.57 12.23 -5.39
C LEU A 153 0.63 11.37 -4.52
N TYR A 154 0.97 11.08 -3.26
CA TYR A 154 0.03 10.43 -2.33
C TYR A 154 -1.25 11.24 -2.13
N GLY A 155 -1.12 12.57 -1.99
CA GLY A 155 -2.27 13.46 -1.92
C GLY A 155 -3.15 13.38 -3.18
N PHE A 156 -2.56 13.45 -4.37
CA PHE A 156 -3.29 13.29 -5.63
C PHE A 156 -3.93 11.91 -5.76
N THR A 157 -3.19 10.85 -5.50
CA THR A 157 -3.69 9.46 -5.61
C THR A 157 -4.89 9.25 -4.69
N GLY A 158 -4.78 9.66 -3.43
CA GLY A 158 -5.91 9.60 -2.48
C GLY A 158 -7.10 10.39 -2.98
N TRP A 159 -6.87 11.62 -3.44
CA TRP A 159 -7.94 12.45 -3.97
C TRP A 159 -8.63 11.84 -5.20
N TYR A 160 -7.88 11.30 -6.17
CA TYR A 160 -8.47 10.66 -7.35
C TYR A 160 -9.28 9.42 -6.99
N ILE A 161 -8.81 8.59 -6.06
CA ILE A 161 -9.57 7.45 -5.55
C ILE A 161 -10.87 7.93 -4.91
N GLY A 162 -10.81 8.96 -4.06
CA GLY A 162 -11.98 9.59 -3.44
C GLY A 162 -12.97 10.17 -4.46
N MET A 163 -12.46 10.69 -5.58
CA MET A 163 -13.24 11.15 -6.73
C MET A 163 -13.81 10.01 -7.61
N GLN A 164 -13.66 8.76 -7.19
CA GLN A 164 -14.12 7.58 -7.93
C GLN A 164 -13.38 7.37 -9.28
N ASN A 165 -12.14 7.80 -9.37
CA ASN A 165 -11.34 7.69 -10.59
C ASN A 165 -9.98 7.06 -10.30
N THR A 166 -9.90 5.74 -10.39
CA THR A 166 -8.65 4.98 -10.22
C THR A 166 -7.86 4.82 -11.51
N ARG A 167 -8.42 5.23 -12.67
CA ARG A 167 -7.72 5.17 -13.95
C ARG A 167 -6.57 6.17 -14.02
N ILE A 168 -6.76 7.37 -13.45
CA ILE A 168 -5.70 8.38 -13.44
C ILE A 168 -4.50 7.91 -12.61
N PRO A 169 -4.63 7.47 -11.35
CA PRO A 169 -3.53 6.86 -10.61
C PRO A 169 -2.84 5.71 -11.35
N MET A 170 -3.60 4.84 -12.01
CA MET A 170 -3.04 3.75 -12.83
C MET A 170 -2.18 4.29 -13.97
N MET A 171 -2.69 5.25 -14.75
CA MET A 171 -1.94 5.86 -15.86
C MET A 171 -0.66 6.54 -15.37
N VAL A 172 -0.74 7.26 -14.25
CA VAL A 172 0.42 7.91 -13.63
C VAL A 172 1.45 6.86 -13.21
N SER A 173 1.03 5.79 -12.52
CA SER A 173 1.93 4.72 -12.07
C SER A 173 2.61 4.01 -13.25
N LEU A 174 1.85 3.63 -14.28
CA LEU A 174 2.39 2.95 -15.46
C LEU A 174 3.41 3.81 -16.19
N THR A 175 3.08 5.08 -16.46
CA THR A 175 4.01 6.00 -17.16
C THR A 175 5.22 6.34 -16.29
N GLN A 176 5.06 6.46 -14.98
CA GLN A 176 6.15 6.64 -14.04
C GLN A 176 7.15 5.47 -14.08
N ASN A 177 6.64 4.23 -14.11
CA ASN A 177 7.51 3.04 -14.22
C ASN A 177 8.26 3.00 -15.55
N VAL A 178 7.59 3.32 -16.67
CA VAL A 178 8.25 3.40 -17.99
C VAL A 178 9.34 4.48 -17.99
N VAL A 179 9.06 5.66 -17.45
CA VAL A 179 10.05 6.75 -17.36
C VAL A 179 11.23 6.35 -16.46
N ASN A 180 10.96 5.67 -15.33
CA ASN A 180 12.04 5.18 -14.47
C ASN A 180 12.98 4.23 -15.23
N ILE A 181 12.42 3.21 -15.92
CA ILE A 181 13.21 2.23 -16.66
C ILE A 181 14.06 2.94 -17.74
N ILE A 182 13.44 3.81 -18.55
CA ILE A 182 14.16 4.52 -19.63
C ILE A 182 15.24 5.43 -19.05
N ALA A 183 14.91 6.22 -18.01
CA ALA A 183 15.87 7.14 -17.41
C ALA A 183 17.04 6.40 -16.75
N SER A 184 16.77 5.32 -16.00
CA SER A 184 17.82 4.51 -15.38
C SER A 184 18.73 3.86 -16.42
N LEU A 185 18.16 3.27 -17.48
CA LEU A 185 18.96 2.69 -18.57
C LEU A 185 19.84 3.75 -19.26
N LEU A 186 19.30 4.92 -19.57
CA LEU A 186 20.06 6.00 -20.23
C LEU A 186 21.17 6.52 -19.32
N LEU A 187 20.89 6.78 -18.04
CA LEU A 187 21.87 7.32 -17.11
C LEU A 187 22.98 6.32 -16.79
N VAL A 188 22.65 5.04 -16.68
CA VAL A 188 23.63 4.00 -16.37
C VAL A 188 24.47 3.64 -17.60
N PHE A 189 23.85 3.30 -18.72
CA PHE A 189 24.61 2.77 -19.87
C PHE A 189 25.17 3.87 -20.79
N VAL A 190 24.44 4.97 -21.00
CA VAL A 190 24.91 6.09 -21.84
C VAL A 190 25.65 7.12 -20.99
N GLY A 191 25.10 7.49 -19.83
CA GLY A 191 25.70 8.46 -18.91
C GLY A 191 26.86 7.90 -18.10
N LYS A 192 27.10 6.57 -18.14
CA LYS A 192 28.15 5.85 -17.38
C LYS A 192 28.10 6.12 -15.88
N MET A 193 26.91 6.42 -15.39
CA MET A 193 26.67 6.59 -13.95
C MET A 193 26.43 5.21 -13.32
N THR A 194 26.79 5.08 -12.03
CA THR A 194 26.60 3.84 -11.29
C THR A 194 25.28 3.90 -10.46
N VAL A 195 25.41 3.79 -9.15
CA VAL A 195 24.29 3.83 -8.19
C VAL A 195 23.51 5.14 -8.26
N GLU A 196 24.21 6.26 -8.47
CA GLU A 196 23.62 7.59 -8.62
C GLU A 196 22.74 7.69 -9.87
N GLY A 197 23.08 6.96 -10.94
CA GLY A 197 22.29 6.93 -12.18
C GLY A 197 20.92 6.31 -11.98
N VAL A 198 20.83 5.19 -11.26
CA VAL A 198 19.57 4.54 -10.89
C VAL A 198 18.76 5.43 -9.95
N ALA A 199 19.43 6.02 -8.94
CA ALA A 199 18.78 6.94 -8.01
C ALA A 199 18.17 8.16 -8.73
N LEU A 200 18.92 8.76 -9.65
CA LEU A 200 18.45 9.91 -10.44
C LEU A 200 17.31 9.52 -11.39
N GLY A 201 17.38 8.34 -12.01
CA GLY A 201 16.28 7.79 -12.80
C GLY A 201 14.99 7.66 -12.01
N THR A 202 15.10 7.19 -10.78
CA THR A 202 13.97 7.10 -9.82
C THR A 202 13.41 8.49 -9.49
N VAL A 203 14.26 9.48 -9.21
CA VAL A 203 13.82 10.86 -8.93
C VAL A 203 13.13 11.48 -10.14
N ILE A 204 13.67 11.31 -11.34
CA ILE A 204 13.05 11.80 -12.59
C ILE A 204 11.65 11.19 -12.73
N ALA A 205 11.50 9.89 -12.51
CA ALA A 205 10.22 9.20 -12.59
C ALA A 205 9.22 9.71 -11.53
N GLN A 206 9.68 9.95 -10.30
CA GLN A 206 8.84 10.47 -9.21
C GLN A 206 8.29 11.87 -9.56
N TRP A 207 9.13 12.76 -10.04
CA TRP A 207 8.69 14.09 -10.50
C TRP A 207 7.81 14.01 -11.74
N TRP A 208 8.09 13.11 -12.68
CA TRP A 208 7.20 12.85 -13.81
C TRP A 208 5.80 12.46 -13.34
N GLY A 209 5.70 11.50 -12.40
CA GLY A 209 4.41 11.07 -11.86
C GLY A 209 3.64 12.21 -11.21
N PHE A 210 4.31 13.04 -10.40
CA PHE A 210 3.70 14.20 -9.75
C PHE A 210 3.21 15.25 -10.77
N LEU A 211 4.07 15.62 -11.74
CA LEU A 211 3.71 16.59 -12.78
C LEU A 211 2.59 16.08 -13.68
N MET A 212 2.61 14.79 -14.03
CA MET A 212 1.53 14.17 -14.78
C MET A 212 0.21 14.18 -14.02
N ALA A 213 0.23 13.91 -12.70
CA ALA A 213 -0.97 14.02 -11.87
C ALA A 213 -1.50 15.45 -11.86
N CYS A 214 -0.64 16.47 -11.75
CA CYS A 214 -1.03 17.89 -11.87
C CYS A 214 -1.66 18.19 -13.24
N LEU A 215 -1.04 17.72 -14.33
CA LEU A 215 -1.54 17.93 -15.68
C LEU A 215 -2.92 17.30 -15.88
N LEU A 216 -3.08 16.03 -15.48
CA LEU A 216 -4.35 15.33 -15.60
C LEU A 216 -5.46 15.96 -14.73
N PHE A 217 -5.09 16.49 -13.56
CA PHE A 217 -6.00 17.30 -12.75
C PHE A 217 -6.46 18.53 -13.54
N ARG A 218 -5.52 19.28 -14.12
CA ARG A 218 -5.84 20.49 -14.89
C ARG A 218 -6.71 20.20 -16.11
N LEU A 219 -6.49 19.07 -16.78
CA LEU A 219 -7.26 18.68 -17.97
C LEU A 219 -8.68 18.23 -17.62
N HIS A 220 -8.86 17.41 -16.59
CA HIS A 220 -10.15 16.76 -16.30
C HIS A 220 -10.97 17.47 -15.22
N TYR A 221 -10.32 18.19 -14.29
CA TYR A 221 -10.96 18.71 -13.08
C TYR A 221 -10.83 20.24 -12.90
N ARG A 222 -10.31 20.97 -13.90
CA ARG A 222 -10.13 22.44 -13.82
C ARG A 222 -11.42 23.20 -13.45
N ARG A 223 -12.59 22.62 -13.79
CA ARG A 223 -13.89 23.23 -13.49
C ARG A 223 -14.16 23.31 -11.98
N LEU A 224 -13.55 22.47 -11.18
CA LEU A 224 -13.67 22.49 -9.72
C LEU A 224 -13.02 23.73 -9.11
N GLY A 225 -12.06 24.35 -9.76
CA GLY A 225 -11.45 25.62 -9.33
C GLY A 225 -12.41 26.82 -9.31
N LYS A 226 -13.63 26.66 -9.88
CA LYS A 226 -14.69 27.70 -9.80
C LYS A 226 -15.37 27.77 -8.44
N TYR A 227 -15.29 26.69 -7.64
CA TYR A 227 -15.83 26.67 -6.29
C TYR A 227 -14.90 27.40 -5.35
N ASP A 228 -15.45 28.24 -4.46
CA ASP A 228 -14.65 28.98 -3.50
C ASP A 228 -14.09 28.05 -2.41
N PHE A 229 -12.91 27.50 -2.69
CA PHE A 229 -12.20 26.63 -1.77
C PHE A 229 -11.23 27.38 -0.85
N ARG A 230 -10.95 28.67 -1.13
CA ARG A 230 -9.99 29.49 -0.37
C ARG A 230 -10.54 29.84 1.00
N GLN A 231 -11.84 30.10 1.09
CA GLN A 231 -12.49 30.29 2.37
C GLN A 231 -12.38 29.01 3.20
N HIS A 232 -12.02 29.17 4.47
CA HIS A 232 -11.84 28.07 5.43
C HIS A 232 -10.77 27.01 5.05
N LEU A 233 -9.84 27.29 4.11
CA LEU A 233 -8.77 26.39 3.74
C LEU A 233 -7.93 25.97 4.96
N LEU A 234 -7.56 26.95 5.79
CA LEU A 234 -6.75 26.79 7.00
C LEU A 234 -7.60 26.83 8.28
N ALA A 235 -8.92 26.62 8.20
CA ALA A 235 -9.77 26.59 9.38
C ALA A 235 -9.32 25.48 10.35
N ALA A 236 -9.27 25.83 11.65
CA ALA A 236 -8.68 24.98 12.67
C ALA A 236 -9.41 23.61 12.82
N GLU A 237 -10.74 23.60 12.83
CA GLU A 237 -11.53 22.37 13.01
C GLU A 237 -11.34 21.33 11.87
N PRO A 238 -11.43 21.69 10.58
CA PRO A 238 -11.14 20.76 9.50
C PRO A 238 -9.68 20.27 9.50
N LEU A 239 -8.72 21.11 9.83
CA LEU A 239 -7.31 20.72 9.96
C LEU A 239 -7.11 19.74 11.13
N LYS A 240 -7.68 20.04 12.29
CA LYS A 240 -7.63 19.15 13.46
C LYS A 240 -8.22 17.76 13.14
N ARG A 241 -9.35 17.73 12.43
CA ARG A 241 -9.97 16.49 11.97
C ARG A 241 -9.05 15.73 10.99
N PHE A 242 -8.44 16.44 10.04
CA PHE A 242 -7.49 15.87 9.09
C PHE A 242 -6.28 15.24 9.82
N PHE A 243 -5.65 15.98 10.73
CA PHE A 243 -4.50 15.48 11.49
C PHE A 243 -4.87 14.35 12.44
N SER A 244 -6.02 14.42 13.13
CA SER A 244 -6.46 13.34 14.02
C SER A 244 -6.68 12.03 13.27
N LEU A 245 -7.33 12.07 12.10
CA LEU A 245 -7.53 10.91 11.25
C LEU A 245 -6.21 10.32 10.75
N ASN A 246 -5.33 11.18 10.26
CA ASN A 246 -4.04 10.76 9.72
C ASN A 246 -3.10 10.22 10.82
N ARG A 247 -3.13 10.78 12.05
CA ARG A 247 -2.40 10.24 13.19
C ARG A 247 -2.81 8.80 13.50
N ASP A 248 -4.10 8.53 13.55
CA ASP A 248 -4.61 7.18 13.87
C ASP A 248 -4.19 6.18 12.77
N ILE A 249 -4.24 6.58 11.49
CA ILE A 249 -3.77 5.75 10.36
C ILE A 249 -2.25 5.56 10.43
N PHE A 250 -1.50 6.60 10.78
CA PHE A 250 -0.05 6.50 10.97
C PHE A 250 0.30 5.48 12.07
N LEU A 251 -0.31 5.60 13.26
CA LEU A 251 -0.08 4.67 14.36
C LEU A 251 -0.45 3.23 13.99
N ARG A 252 -1.56 3.06 13.25
CA ARG A 252 -1.92 1.76 12.69
C ARG A 252 -0.82 1.23 11.77
N THR A 253 -0.27 2.07 10.90
CA THR A 253 0.79 1.66 9.96
C THR A 253 2.07 1.30 10.71
N VAL A 254 2.40 1.99 11.80
CA VAL A 254 3.51 1.59 12.68
C VAL A 254 3.31 0.16 13.21
N CYS A 255 2.11 -0.19 13.67
CA CYS A 255 1.82 -1.56 14.10
C CYS A 255 2.00 -2.58 12.97
N LEU A 256 1.55 -2.26 11.73
CA LEU A 256 1.72 -3.13 10.56
C LEU A 256 3.20 -3.34 10.23
N VAL A 257 3.97 -2.25 10.20
CA VAL A 257 5.42 -2.29 9.93
C VAL A 257 6.13 -3.10 11.01
N ALA A 258 5.79 -2.89 12.28
CA ALA A 258 6.39 -3.63 13.40
C ALA A 258 6.19 -5.14 13.27
N VAL A 259 4.97 -5.60 12.92
CA VAL A 259 4.68 -7.03 12.69
C VAL A 259 5.50 -7.57 11.53
N ASN A 260 5.56 -6.85 10.39
CA ASN A 260 6.32 -7.30 9.22
C ASN A 260 7.83 -7.36 9.47
N LEU A 261 8.39 -6.32 10.09
CA LEU A 261 9.82 -6.31 10.44
C LEU A 261 10.16 -7.40 11.45
N PHE A 262 9.30 -7.60 12.45
CA PHE A 262 9.51 -8.67 13.43
C PHE A 262 9.42 -10.05 12.78
N PHE A 263 8.48 -10.26 11.86
CA PHE A 263 8.35 -11.53 11.13
C PHE A 263 9.64 -11.89 10.40
N THR A 264 10.24 -10.94 9.70
CA THR A 264 11.52 -11.12 9.01
C THR A 264 12.66 -11.34 10.01
N ALA A 265 12.73 -10.53 11.07
CA ALA A 265 13.77 -10.64 12.10
C ALA A 265 13.69 -11.96 12.89
N ALA A 266 12.49 -12.49 13.15
CA ALA A 266 12.31 -13.77 13.82
C ALA A 266 12.85 -14.92 12.94
N GLY A 267 12.50 -14.93 11.64
CA GLY A 267 13.02 -15.92 10.70
C GLY A 267 14.55 -15.88 10.58
N SER A 268 15.16 -14.70 10.56
CA SER A 268 16.62 -14.54 10.48
C SER A 268 17.36 -15.06 11.72
N ARG A 269 16.71 -15.05 12.88
CA ARG A 269 17.30 -15.57 14.14
C ARG A 269 17.29 -17.09 14.23
N GLU A 270 16.38 -17.76 13.51
CA GLU A 270 16.38 -19.24 13.48
C GLU A 270 17.48 -19.78 12.57
N SER A 271 17.48 -19.40 11.30
CA SER A 271 18.53 -19.75 10.33
C SER A 271 18.38 -18.96 9.03
N THR A 272 19.44 -18.95 8.22
CA THR A 272 19.39 -18.39 6.86
C THR A 272 18.41 -19.13 5.96
N LEU A 273 18.27 -20.44 6.14
CA LEU A 273 17.32 -21.26 5.40
C LEU A 273 15.87 -20.90 5.74
N VAL A 274 15.54 -20.77 7.05
CA VAL A 274 14.20 -20.37 7.51
C VAL A 274 13.86 -18.96 7.04
N LEU A 275 14.81 -18.04 7.06
CA LEU A 275 14.62 -16.70 6.52
C LEU A 275 14.28 -16.74 5.02
N ALA A 276 15.01 -17.54 4.23
CA ALA A 276 14.76 -17.70 2.80
C ALA A 276 13.37 -18.28 2.54
N VAL A 277 12.99 -19.32 3.25
CA VAL A 277 11.66 -19.97 3.19
C VAL A 277 10.55 -18.94 3.52
N ASN A 278 10.69 -18.24 4.64
CA ASN A 278 9.70 -17.25 5.07
C ASN A 278 9.57 -16.11 4.05
N THR A 279 10.68 -15.64 3.49
CA THR A 279 10.67 -14.59 2.45
C THR A 279 9.96 -15.06 1.18
N LEU A 280 10.25 -16.30 0.75
CA LEU A 280 9.62 -16.92 -0.41
C LEU A 280 8.10 -17.02 -0.25
N LEU A 281 7.64 -17.55 0.89
CA LEU A 281 6.20 -17.68 1.18
C LEU A 281 5.50 -16.33 1.40
N MET A 282 6.19 -15.34 1.99
CA MET A 282 5.66 -13.99 2.12
C MET A 282 5.51 -13.27 0.77
N THR A 283 6.21 -13.70 -0.28
CA THR A 283 5.98 -13.21 -1.64
C THR A 283 4.58 -13.59 -2.13
N LEU A 284 4.08 -14.79 -1.81
CA LEU A 284 2.71 -15.21 -2.11
C LEU A 284 1.68 -14.33 -1.39
N PHE A 285 1.92 -14.00 -0.11
CA PHE A 285 1.10 -13.03 0.62
C PHE A 285 1.09 -11.65 -0.08
N THR A 286 2.24 -11.17 -0.51
CA THR A 286 2.38 -9.87 -1.15
C THR A 286 1.61 -9.82 -2.48
N ILE A 287 1.69 -10.85 -3.31
CA ILE A 287 0.94 -10.95 -4.56
C ILE A 287 -0.57 -10.91 -4.28
N PHE A 288 -1.05 -11.72 -3.33
CA PHE A 288 -2.44 -11.69 -2.91
C PHE A 288 -2.87 -10.30 -2.41
N SER A 289 -2.03 -9.63 -1.59
CA SER A 289 -2.33 -8.33 -1.02
C SER A 289 -2.54 -7.25 -2.10
N TYR A 290 -1.77 -7.27 -3.19
CA TYR A 290 -1.93 -6.31 -4.29
C TYR A 290 -3.30 -6.43 -4.98
N PHE A 291 -3.82 -7.65 -5.10
CA PHE A 291 -5.18 -7.85 -5.63
C PHE A 291 -6.23 -7.35 -4.63
N MET A 292 -6.07 -7.69 -3.35
CA MET A 292 -7.03 -7.26 -2.32
C MET A 292 -7.03 -5.75 -2.10
N ASP A 293 -5.88 -5.10 -2.19
CA ASP A 293 -5.77 -3.64 -2.11
C ASP A 293 -6.58 -2.94 -3.22
N GLY A 294 -6.64 -3.53 -4.42
CA GLY A 294 -7.50 -3.01 -5.48
C GLY A 294 -8.98 -3.00 -5.10
N PHE A 295 -9.47 -4.08 -4.49
CA PHE A 295 -10.83 -4.13 -3.95
C PHE A 295 -11.03 -3.25 -2.72
N ALA A 296 -10.01 -3.12 -1.87
CA ALA A 296 -10.02 -2.19 -0.75
C ALA A 296 -10.17 -0.73 -1.21
N TYR A 297 -9.48 -0.31 -2.29
CA TYR A 297 -9.63 1.03 -2.85
C TYR A 297 -11.04 1.25 -3.45
N ALA A 298 -11.63 0.24 -4.07
CA ALA A 298 -13.01 0.32 -4.53
C ALA A 298 -14.00 0.42 -3.35
N ALA A 299 -13.77 -0.36 -2.28
CA ALA A 299 -14.54 -0.29 -1.04
C ALA A 299 -14.42 1.09 -0.40
N GLU A 300 -13.22 1.63 -0.28
CA GLU A 300 -12.89 2.95 0.26
C GLU A 300 -13.66 4.06 -0.46
N ALA A 301 -13.54 4.09 -1.79
CA ALA A 301 -14.17 5.11 -2.62
C ALA A 301 -15.71 5.06 -2.55
N LEU A 302 -16.29 3.86 -2.71
CA LEU A 302 -17.75 3.70 -2.80
C LEU A 302 -18.42 3.80 -1.42
N SER A 303 -17.84 3.15 -0.39
CA SER A 303 -18.39 3.24 0.97
C SER A 303 -18.38 4.67 1.50
N GLY A 304 -17.27 5.39 1.31
CA GLY A 304 -17.17 6.79 1.70
C GLY A 304 -18.18 7.67 1.01
N LYS A 305 -18.38 7.50 -0.30
CA LYS A 305 -19.38 8.25 -1.06
C LYS A 305 -20.80 8.01 -0.56
N TYR A 306 -21.21 6.77 -0.41
CA TYR A 306 -22.59 6.47 0.02
C TYR A 306 -22.82 6.81 1.50
N TYR A 307 -21.81 6.63 2.33
CA TYR A 307 -21.86 7.07 3.72
C TYR A 307 -21.96 8.59 3.83
N GLY A 308 -21.16 9.34 3.06
CA GLY A 308 -21.23 10.80 2.97
C GLY A 308 -22.58 11.31 2.46
N ALA A 309 -23.21 10.59 1.54
CA ALA A 309 -24.55 10.86 1.03
C ALA A 309 -25.68 10.44 2.00
N LYS A 310 -25.37 9.85 3.15
CA LYS A 310 -26.31 9.25 4.11
C LYS A 310 -27.21 8.16 3.49
N ASN A 311 -26.78 7.53 2.41
CA ASN A 311 -27.49 6.45 1.74
C ASN A 311 -27.03 5.09 2.26
N MET A 312 -27.55 4.69 3.42
CA MET A 312 -27.15 3.46 4.10
C MET A 312 -27.56 2.19 3.35
N VAL A 313 -28.60 2.24 2.52
CA VAL A 313 -29.02 1.09 1.69
C VAL A 313 -27.94 0.78 0.65
N ALA A 314 -27.51 1.81 -0.09
CA ALA A 314 -26.44 1.65 -1.07
C ALA A 314 -25.10 1.34 -0.42
N PHE A 315 -24.82 1.90 0.76
CA PHE A 315 -23.63 1.60 1.55
C PHE A 315 -23.56 0.11 1.91
N ARG A 316 -24.61 -0.44 2.52
CA ARG A 316 -24.66 -1.88 2.89
C ARG A 316 -24.55 -2.80 1.67
N GLU A 317 -25.13 -2.40 0.52
CA GLU A 317 -25.00 -3.16 -0.72
C GLU A 317 -23.56 -3.18 -1.22
N VAL A 318 -22.85 -2.04 -1.19
CA VAL A 318 -21.41 -1.96 -1.53
C VAL A 318 -20.60 -2.87 -0.60
N VAL A 319 -20.81 -2.79 0.71
CA VAL A 319 -20.09 -3.64 1.68
C VAL A 319 -20.30 -5.12 1.35
N ARG A 320 -21.58 -5.54 1.17
CA ARG A 320 -21.92 -6.93 0.85
C ARG A 320 -21.26 -7.40 -0.44
N ARG A 321 -21.29 -6.57 -1.50
CA ARG A 321 -20.71 -6.92 -2.81
C ARG A 321 -19.19 -6.97 -2.77
N THR A 322 -18.56 -6.00 -2.13
CA THR A 322 -17.09 -6.00 -2.03
C THR A 322 -16.59 -7.18 -1.19
N MET A 323 -17.29 -7.53 -0.10
CA MET A 323 -17.00 -8.76 0.66
C MET A 323 -17.16 -10.02 -0.21
N GLY A 324 -18.22 -10.08 -1.05
CA GLY A 324 -18.41 -11.20 -1.98
C GLY A 324 -17.28 -11.31 -3.02
N PHE A 325 -16.86 -10.20 -3.62
CA PHE A 325 -15.69 -10.18 -4.51
C PHE A 325 -14.40 -10.54 -3.78
N GLY A 326 -14.19 -10.01 -2.58
CA GLY A 326 -13.03 -10.35 -1.75
C GLY A 326 -12.96 -11.85 -1.45
N LEU A 327 -14.11 -12.46 -1.09
CA LEU A 327 -14.19 -13.91 -0.85
C LEU A 327 -13.91 -14.72 -2.12
N ALA A 328 -14.45 -14.30 -3.27
CA ALA A 328 -14.20 -14.97 -4.54
C ALA A 328 -12.72 -14.92 -4.93
N VAL A 329 -12.07 -13.76 -4.74
CA VAL A 329 -10.63 -13.60 -4.98
C VAL A 329 -9.82 -14.45 -4.00
N ALA A 330 -10.15 -14.42 -2.71
CA ALA A 330 -9.45 -15.21 -1.70
C ALA A 330 -9.57 -16.72 -1.99
N ALA A 331 -10.78 -17.20 -2.30
CA ALA A 331 -10.99 -18.59 -2.68
C ALA A 331 -10.22 -18.96 -3.97
N GLY A 332 -10.22 -18.07 -4.96
CA GLY A 332 -9.44 -18.25 -6.19
C GLY A 332 -7.94 -18.37 -5.93
N PHE A 333 -7.36 -17.49 -5.10
CA PHE A 333 -5.94 -17.57 -4.73
C PHE A 333 -5.63 -18.81 -3.88
N THR A 334 -6.50 -19.18 -2.93
CA THR A 334 -6.33 -20.40 -2.15
C THR A 334 -6.31 -21.63 -3.06
N LEU A 335 -7.26 -21.74 -3.99
CA LEU A 335 -7.29 -22.83 -4.97
C LEU A 335 -6.05 -22.81 -5.90
N LEU A 336 -5.66 -21.62 -6.36
CA LEU A 336 -4.48 -21.46 -7.19
C LEU A 336 -3.21 -21.92 -6.47
N TYR A 337 -3.03 -21.57 -5.20
CA TYR A 337 -1.89 -22.01 -4.40
C TYR A 337 -1.96 -23.50 -4.09
N MET A 338 -3.13 -24.06 -3.80
CA MET A 338 -3.30 -25.51 -3.59
C MET A 338 -2.95 -26.33 -4.84
N ILE A 339 -3.39 -25.89 -6.02
CA ILE A 339 -3.14 -26.60 -7.29
C ILE A 339 -1.72 -26.37 -7.78
N GLY A 340 -1.23 -25.13 -7.67
CA GLY A 340 0.11 -24.75 -8.11
C GLY A 340 1.22 -25.31 -7.23
N GLY A 341 0.96 -25.47 -5.92
CA GLY A 341 1.83 -26.12 -4.97
C GLY A 341 3.29 -25.71 -5.10
N GLU A 342 4.18 -26.67 -5.12
CA GLU A 342 5.62 -26.50 -5.27
C GLU A 342 6.03 -25.81 -6.58
N ASN A 343 5.22 -25.92 -7.66
CA ASN A 343 5.53 -25.27 -8.93
C ASN A 343 5.64 -23.72 -8.79
N PHE A 344 4.90 -23.12 -7.87
CA PHE A 344 5.08 -21.69 -7.58
C PHE A 344 6.40 -21.40 -6.89
N LEU A 345 6.87 -22.31 -6.06
CA LEU A 345 8.16 -22.18 -5.36
C LEU A 345 9.31 -22.29 -6.36
N VAL A 346 9.24 -23.27 -7.27
CA VAL A 346 10.21 -23.44 -8.37
C VAL A 346 10.26 -22.22 -9.30
N LEU A 347 9.13 -21.53 -9.52
CA LEU A 347 9.11 -20.31 -10.32
C LEU A 347 9.85 -19.14 -9.63
N LEU A 348 9.95 -19.16 -8.30
CA LEU A 348 10.51 -18.05 -7.50
C LEU A 348 11.97 -18.29 -7.10
N THR A 349 12.44 -19.54 -7.06
CA THR A 349 13.83 -19.89 -6.69
C THR A 349 14.25 -21.22 -7.30
N ASP A 350 15.55 -21.33 -7.63
CA ASP A 350 16.19 -22.56 -8.09
C ASP A 350 16.87 -23.36 -6.95
N ASP A 351 16.84 -22.86 -5.71
CA ASP A 351 17.47 -23.56 -4.56
C ASP A 351 16.55 -24.68 -4.04
N GLU A 352 16.87 -25.91 -4.41
CA GLU A 352 16.12 -27.12 -4.02
C GLU A 352 15.98 -27.28 -2.50
N ARG A 353 16.96 -26.81 -1.72
CA ARG A 353 16.92 -26.89 -0.25
C ARG A 353 15.84 -25.97 0.29
N VAL A 354 15.71 -24.75 -0.29
CA VAL A 354 14.68 -23.79 0.09
C VAL A 354 13.31 -24.31 -0.31
N ILE A 355 13.16 -24.88 -1.51
CA ILE A 355 11.90 -25.46 -2.01
C ILE A 355 11.43 -26.58 -1.10
N THR A 356 12.32 -27.53 -0.79
CA THR A 356 12.01 -28.66 0.08
C THR A 356 11.60 -28.22 1.48
N ALA A 357 12.37 -27.31 2.09
CA ALA A 357 12.05 -26.78 3.41
C ALA A 357 10.77 -25.91 3.43
N ALA A 358 10.45 -25.24 2.31
CA ALA A 358 9.21 -24.48 2.18
C ALA A 358 7.97 -25.38 2.17
N GLY A 359 8.08 -26.63 1.76
CA GLY A 359 6.98 -27.60 1.78
C GLY A 359 6.34 -27.76 3.17
N ASP A 360 7.15 -27.74 4.23
CA ASP A 360 6.68 -27.86 5.63
C ASP A 360 5.79 -26.68 6.05
N TYR A 361 6.02 -25.49 5.46
CA TYR A 361 5.31 -24.26 5.82
C TYR A 361 4.30 -23.80 4.77
N PHE A 362 4.24 -24.47 3.62
CA PHE A 362 3.45 -24.04 2.47
C PHE A 362 1.95 -23.88 2.77
N TRP A 363 1.40 -24.76 3.61
CA TRP A 363 -0.01 -24.70 4.02
C TRP A 363 -0.38 -23.41 4.72
N TRP A 364 0.55 -22.77 5.42
CA TRP A 364 0.30 -21.46 6.01
C TRP A 364 0.07 -20.40 4.92
N ALA A 365 0.88 -20.43 3.85
CA ALA A 365 0.71 -19.52 2.73
C ALA A 365 -0.63 -19.74 2.00
N VAL A 366 -1.08 -21.00 1.86
CA VAL A 366 -2.39 -21.36 1.29
C VAL A 366 -3.56 -20.79 2.11
N LEU A 367 -3.43 -20.69 3.43
CA LEU A 367 -4.48 -20.17 4.31
C LEU A 367 -4.56 -18.63 4.32
N ILE A 368 -3.47 -17.93 3.98
CA ILE A 368 -3.38 -16.46 4.02
C ILE A 368 -4.53 -15.76 3.29
N PRO A 369 -4.92 -16.14 2.04
CA PRO A 369 -5.96 -15.42 1.33
C PRO A 369 -7.29 -15.41 2.08
N LEU A 370 -7.72 -16.54 2.62
CA LEU A 370 -8.96 -16.65 3.38
C LEU A 370 -8.87 -15.91 4.72
N ALA A 371 -7.73 -16.01 5.42
CA ALA A 371 -7.51 -15.36 6.71
C ALA A 371 -7.46 -13.83 6.58
N GLY A 372 -6.84 -13.31 5.51
CA GLY A 372 -6.59 -11.89 5.32
C GLY A 372 -7.74 -11.12 4.65
N MET A 373 -8.57 -11.77 3.83
CA MET A 373 -9.58 -11.13 2.98
C MET A 373 -10.43 -10.09 3.73
N ALA A 374 -10.99 -10.47 4.87
CA ALA A 374 -11.86 -9.61 5.65
C ALA A 374 -11.13 -8.37 6.16
N ALA A 375 -9.87 -8.51 6.59
CA ALA A 375 -9.04 -7.40 7.05
C ALA A 375 -8.84 -6.35 5.94
N PHE A 376 -8.48 -6.78 4.71
CA PHE A 376 -8.27 -5.87 3.59
C PHE A 376 -9.56 -5.12 3.18
N VAL A 377 -10.67 -5.83 3.04
CA VAL A 377 -11.93 -5.21 2.61
C VAL A 377 -12.45 -4.25 3.68
N PHE A 378 -12.44 -4.64 4.96
CA PHE A 378 -12.87 -3.75 6.04
C PHE A 378 -11.94 -2.56 6.21
N ASP A 379 -10.62 -2.71 6.03
CA ASP A 379 -9.70 -1.58 6.02
C ASP A 379 -10.15 -0.53 4.99
N GLY A 380 -10.46 -0.92 3.76
CA GLY A 380 -10.98 0.00 2.76
C GLY A 380 -12.31 0.65 3.17
N ILE A 381 -13.27 -0.13 3.70
CA ILE A 381 -14.56 0.40 4.16
C ILE A 381 -14.35 1.44 5.28
N PHE A 382 -13.53 1.12 6.30
CA PHE A 382 -13.32 1.98 7.45
C PHE A 382 -12.52 3.25 7.11
N VAL A 383 -11.61 3.18 6.13
CA VAL A 383 -10.99 4.39 5.54
C VAL A 383 -12.05 5.26 4.88
N GLY A 384 -12.91 4.67 4.05
CA GLY A 384 -13.98 5.39 3.36
C GLY A 384 -14.93 6.11 4.31
N ILE A 385 -15.34 5.47 5.41
CA ILE A 385 -16.18 6.10 6.43
C ILE A 385 -15.39 6.95 7.46
N THR A 386 -14.07 7.06 7.30
CA THR A 386 -13.15 7.83 8.17
C THR A 386 -13.17 7.41 9.65
N GLN A 387 -13.36 6.12 9.92
CA GLN A 387 -13.35 5.53 11.27
C GLN A 387 -11.94 5.01 11.63
N SER A 388 -10.95 5.91 11.60
CA SER A 388 -9.53 5.60 11.82
C SER A 388 -9.23 5.00 13.20
N LYS A 389 -9.92 5.45 14.24
CA LYS A 389 -9.77 4.90 15.60
C LYS A 389 -10.14 3.41 15.67
N SER A 390 -11.20 3.01 14.96
CA SER A 390 -11.61 1.60 14.91
C SER A 390 -10.56 0.74 14.20
N MET A 391 -9.96 1.25 13.13
CA MET A 391 -8.86 0.59 12.42
C MET A 391 -7.63 0.45 13.30
N LEU A 392 -7.23 1.53 14.00
CA LEU A 392 -6.11 1.49 14.94
C LEU A 392 -6.35 0.47 16.06
N CYS A 393 -7.53 0.49 16.66
CA CYS A 393 -7.92 -0.45 17.75
C CYS A 393 -7.81 -1.91 17.26
N SER A 394 -8.41 -2.22 16.10
CA SER A 394 -8.35 -3.56 15.50
C SER A 394 -6.91 -4.02 15.26
N THR A 395 -6.09 -3.15 14.64
CA THR A 395 -4.70 -3.50 14.33
C THR A 395 -3.84 -3.62 15.59
N ALA A 396 -4.05 -2.76 16.60
CA ALA A 396 -3.33 -2.84 17.87
C ALA A 396 -3.64 -4.15 18.65
N ILE A 397 -4.93 -4.54 18.72
CA ILE A 397 -5.34 -5.80 19.34
C ILE A 397 -4.70 -6.98 18.60
N ALA A 398 -4.79 -6.99 17.27
CA ALA A 398 -4.24 -8.07 16.46
C ALA A 398 -2.70 -8.15 16.58
N SER A 399 -2.00 -6.99 16.57
CA SER A 399 -0.54 -6.96 16.75
C SER A 399 -0.11 -7.42 18.13
N ALA A 400 -0.82 -7.00 19.19
CA ALA A 400 -0.56 -7.49 20.54
C ALA A 400 -0.75 -9.01 20.63
N SER A 401 -1.81 -9.54 20.00
CA SER A 401 -2.06 -10.98 19.93
C SER A 401 -0.97 -11.71 19.16
N PHE A 402 -0.47 -11.13 18.07
CA PHE A 402 0.63 -11.71 17.29
C PHE A 402 1.90 -11.88 18.14
N PHE A 403 2.33 -10.83 18.82
CA PHE A 403 3.51 -10.92 19.68
C PHE A 403 3.29 -11.87 20.86
N ALA A 404 2.14 -11.81 21.53
CA ALA A 404 1.83 -12.71 22.64
C ALA A 404 1.85 -14.18 22.21
N LEU A 405 1.17 -14.51 21.12
CA LEU A 405 1.12 -15.89 20.59
C LEU A 405 2.51 -16.37 20.15
N PHE A 406 3.27 -15.52 19.46
CA PHE A 406 4.61 -15.88 19.07
C PHE A 406 5.47 -16.23 20.29
N PHE A 407 5.58 -15.36 21.29
CA PHE A 407 6.45 -15.60 22.44
C PHE A 407 6.01 -16.79 23.30
N ILE A 408 4.71 -17.08 23.34
CA ILE A 408 4.18 -18.24 24.09
C ILE A 408 4.43 -19.55 23.32
N LEU A 409 4.22 -19.58 22.02
CA LEU A 409 4.23 -20.81 21.22
C LEU A 409 5.57 -21.10 20.57
N HIS A 410 6.44 -20.10 20.38
CA HIS A 410 7.73 -20.30 19.71
C HIS A 410 8.61 -21.37 20.37
N PRO A 411 8.71 -21.47 21.73
CA PRO A 411 9.48 -22.53 22.35
C PRO A 411 8.98 -23.97 22.06
N LEU A 412 7.71 -24.10 21.66
CA LEU A 412 7.05 -25.38 21.41
C LEU A 412 7.01 -25.74 19.92
N MET A 413 6.87 -24.73 19.04
CA MET A 413 6.55 -24.93 17.63
C MET A 413 7.57 -24.29 16.66
N GLY A 414 8.57 -23.57 17.17
CA GLY A 414 9.56 -22.86 16.33
C GLY A 414 8.90 -21.93 15.30
N ASN A 415 9.36 -21.99 14.05
CA ASN A 415 8.82 -21.13 12.97
C ASN A 415 7.34 -21.36 12.65
N HIS A 416 6.74 -22.50 12.98
CA HIS A 416 5.29 -22.68 12.85
C HIS A 416 4.49 -21.74 13.76
N ALA A 417 5.03 -21.39 14.94
CA ALA A 417 4.42 -20.41 15.83
C ALA A 417 4.35 -19.02 15.19
N LEU A 418 5.38 -18.63 14.41
CA LEU A 418 5.42 -17.37 13.69
C LEU A 418 4.30 -17.28 12.65
N TRP A 419 4.14 -18.33 11.85
CA TRP A 419 3.08 -18.43 10.85
C TRP A 419 1.68 -18.49 11.48
N LEU A 420 1.48 -19.28 12.51
CA LEU A 420 0.21 -19.34 13.23
C LEU A 420 -0.17 -17.98 13.81
N ALA A 421 0.77 -17.30 14.47
CA ALA A 421 0.56 -15.98 15.01
C ALA A 421 0.19 -14.96 13.90
N PHE A 422 0.81 -15.07 12.71
CA PHE A 422 0.50 -14.21 11.57
C PHE A 422 -0.89 -14.47 10.98
N ILE A 423 -1.32 -15.73 10.86
CA ILE A 423 -2.68 -16.09 10.43
C ILE A 423 -3.71 -15.54 11.41
N ILE A 424 -3.51 -15.76 12.72
CA ILE A 424 -4.41 -15.25 13.75
C ILE A 424 -4.46 -13.72 13.74
N TYR A 425 -3.33 -13.05 13.54
CA TYR A 425 -3.26 -11.60 13.36
C TYR A 425 -4.14 -11.11 12.21
N LEU A 426 -4.09 -11.76 11.03
CA LEU A 426 -4.92 -11.40 9.87
C LEU A 426 -6.41 -11.60 10.17
N VAL A 427 -6.76 -12.74 10.77
CA VAL A 427 -8.15 -13.08 11.13
C VAL A 427 -8.71 -12.11 12.17
N LEU A 428 -7.96 -11.81 13.24
CA LEU A 428 -8.40 -10.89 14.28
C LEU A 428 -8.64 -9.48 13.76
N ARG A 429 -7.80 -8.98 12.86
CA ARG A 429 -8.04 -7.68 12.20
C ARG A 429 -9.41 -7.65 11.53
N GLY A 430 -9.74 -8.70 10.78
CA GLY A 430 -11.02 -8.82 10.11
C GLY A 430 -12.20 -8.94 11.10
N ILE A 431 -12.10 -9.82 12.08
CA ILE A 431 -13.17 -10.07 13.06
C ILE A 431 -13.48 -8.82 13.90
N VAL A 432 -12.46 -8.15 14.43
CA VAL A 432 -12.66 -6.95 15.25
C VAL A 432 -13.35 -5.85 14.44
N LEU A 433 -12.93 -5.62 13.20
CA LEU A 433 -13.58 -4.65 12.32
C LEU A 433 -15.01 -5.06 11.96
N TYR A 434 -15.28 -6.35 11.75
CA TYR A 434 -16.62 -6.87 11.51
C TYR A 434 -17.55 -6.64 12.70
N ILE A 435 -17.09 -6.94 13.93
CA ILE A 435 -17.87 -6.69 15.16
C ILE A 435 -18.18 -5.20 15.30
N ILE A 436 -17.18 -4.33 15.08
CA ILE A 436 -17.40 -2.88 15.15
C ILE A 436 -18.39 -2.41 14.06
N TYR A 437 -18.31 -2.99 12.87
CA TYR A 437 -19.25 -2.70 11.79
C TYR A 437 -20.69 -3.06 12.17
N GLN A 438 -20.91 -4.26 12.71
CA GLN A 438 -22.24 -4.72 13.14
C GLN A 438 -22.86 -3.85 14.26
N ASN A 439 -22.03 -3.37 15.18
CA ASN A 439 -22.50 -2.59 16.32
C ASN A 439 -22.76 -1.10 16.00
N LYS A 440 -22.16 -0.57 14.91
CA LYS A 440 -22.24 0.87 14.60
C LYS A 440 -23.03 1.20 13.31
N MET A 441 -23.31 0.20 12.45
CA MET A 441 -23.87 0.42 11.11
C MET A 441 -25.13 -0.39 10.85
#